data_b28526e231143fc22fe10cfadc347b16
#
_entry.id   b28526e231143fc22fe10cfadc347b16
#
_cell.length_a   1.000
_cell.length_b   1.000
_cell.length_c   1.000
_cell.angle_alpha   90.00
_cell.angle_beta   90.00
_cell.angle_gamma   90.00
#
_symmetry.space_group_name_H-M   'P 1'
#
loop_
_entity.id
_entity.type
_entity.pdbx_description
1 polymer ?
#
loop_
_entity_poly.entity_id
_entity_poly.type
_entity_poly.pdbx_seq_one_letter_code
_entity_poly.pdbx_strand_id
1 'polypeptide(L)'
;MQRLKLQLIMLPSLSHSHIIPLLHFKPNSFSFSSSSYSSPSFTISPWSGLQSWRENPLNKDRKWGSHGPQPQPLSQTHDTTPFAHASSLAELGSVVLSTTDPLAKANLSHLAYSTWRQYNLPIGLSQPPSRPARPDKPLLVSPKEIPAPKNSGLPLNAYMLHNLAHVELNAIDLAWDTVVRFSPYSEVLGEGFFADFAHVADDESRHFSWCSQRLAELGFKYGDMPAHNLLWRECEKSSDNVAARLAVIPLVQEARGLDAGPRLVQKLVGFGDNKTSKIVARIADEEVAHVAVGLYWFVSVCQKMDRAPDSTFKDLLKEYNVELKGPFNHSAREEAGIPRDWYDASSRSNQDKKDEDGKKKQLSAVYERLASIIAMESENSSLTKPPE
;
A
#
# COMPACT_ATOMS: atom_id res chain seq x y z
N MET A 1 -19.90 21.03 2.70
CA MET A 1 -20.27 19.67 2.30
C MET A 1 -19.09 18.69 2.38
N GLN A 2 -17.91 19.01 1.83
CA GLN A 2 -16.72 18.12 1.90
C GLN A 2 -16.23 17.83 3.33
N ARG A 3 -16.20 18.83 4.22
CA ARG A 3 -15.81 18.61 5.64
C ARG A 3 -16.77 17.69 6.41
N LEU A 4 -18.06 17.72 6.09
CA LEU A 4 -19.04 16.83 6.72
C LEU A 4 -18.86 15.37 6.26
N LYS A 5 -18.56 15.16 4.96
CA LYS A 5 -18.28 13.81 4.42
C LYS A 5 -17.04 13.19 5.06
N LEU A 6 -15.98 13.97 5.30
CA LEU A 6 -14.76 13.49 5.99
C LEU A 6 -15.01 13.14 7.47
N GLN A 7 -15.85 13.91 8.17
CA GLN A 7 -16.22 13.57 9.56
C GLN A 7 -16.96 12.24 9.64
N LEU A 8 -17.82 11.92 8.66
CA LEU A 8 -18.52 10.62 8.59
C LEU A 8 -17.55 9.44 8.31
N ILE A 9 -16.44 9.68 7.61
CA ILE A 9 -15.41 8.66 7.39
C ILE A 9 -14.64 8.32 8.68
N MET A 10 -14.68 9.24 9.67
CA MET A 10 -13.77 9.28 10.79
C MET A 10 -14.43 9.13 12.16
N LEU A 11 -15.75 8.93 12.23
CA LEU A 11 -16.41 8.71 13.50
C LEU A 11 -16.08 7.30 14.00
N PRO A 12 -15.41 7.16 15.15
CA PRO A 12 -15.43 5.90 15.87
C PRO A 12 -16.86 5.63 16.31
N SER A 13 -17.24 4.39 16.37
CA SER A 13 -18.51 3.96 16.98
C SER A 13 -18.48 4.23 18.48
N LEU A 14 -18.63 5.49 18.87
CA LEU A 14 -18.87 5.88 20.25
C LEU A 14 -20.35 6.25 20.40
N SER A 15 -21.08 5.35 21.05
CA SER A 15 -22.31 5.70 21.72
C SER A 15 -22.02 6.71 22.85
N HIS A 16 -22.76 7.80 22.87
CA HIS A 16 -23.00 8.83 23.88
C HIS A 16 -22.43 10.23 23.62
N SER A 17 -23.41 11.03 23.20
CA SER A 17 -23.68 12.44 23.52
C SER A 17 -22.57 13.35 24.04
N HIS A 18 -22.20 14.35 23.18
CA HIS A 18 -22.18 15.77 23.59
C HIS A 18 -22.13 16.66 22.34
N ILE A 19 -23.12 17.51 22.22
CA ILE A 19 -23.27 18.56 21.20
C ILE A 19 -22.42 19.75 21.63
N ILE A 20 -21.46 20.19 20.80
CA ILE A 20 -20.74 21.45 20.99
C ILE A 20 -21.05 22.38 19.81
N PRO A 21 -21.29 23.69 20.04
CA PRO A 21 -21.82 24.61 19.04
C PRO A 21 -20.78 25.07 18.02
N LEU A 22 -21.26 25.30 16.80
CA LEU A 22 -20.52 25.85 15.65
C LEU A 22 -20.04 27.28 15.91
N LEU A 23 -18.74 27.50 15.85
CA LEU A 23 -18.12 28.82 15.71
C LEU A 23 -17.72 29.05 14.25
N HIS A 24 -18.21 30.18 13.71
CA HIS A 24 -17.87 30.68 12.38
C HIS A 24 -16.47 31.30 12.35
N PHE A 25 -15.58 30.83 11.46
CA PHE A 25 -14.32 31.50 11.16
C PHE A 25 -14.31 32.04 9.73
N LYS A 26 -13.90 33.31 9.61
CA LYS A 26 -13.65 33.99 8.33
C LYS A 26 -12.29 33.60 7.76
N PRO A 27 -12.10 33.55 6.43
CA PRO A 27 -10.81 33.26 5.83
C PRO A 27 -9.88 34.50 5.87
N ASN A 28 -8.70 34.36 6.47
CA ASN A 28 -7.63 35.33 6.36
C ASN A 28 -6.69 34.90 5.22
N SER A 29 -6.47 35.83 4.30
CA SER A 29 -5.48 35.73 3.23
C SER A 29 -4.09 36.02 3.81
N PHE A 30 -3.15 35.10 3.66
CA PHE A 30 -1.73 35.32 3.95
C PHE A 30 -0.94 35.43 2.63
N SER A 31 -0.22 36.55 2.49
CA SER A 31 0.76 36.76 1.42
C SER A 31 2.13 36.24 1.87
N PHE A 32 2.79 35.43 1.04
CA PHE A 32 4.14 34.94 1.27
C PHE A 32 5.17 35.83 0.58
N SER A 33 6.17 36.29 1.34
CA SER A 33 7.40 36.90 0.83
C SER A 33 8.50 35.83 0.70
N SER A 34 9.09 35.73 -0.49
CA SER A 34 10.18 34.82 -0.81
C SER A 34 11.51 35.30 -0.23
N SER A 35 12.14 34.54 0.64
CA SER A 35 13.55 34.68 0.98
C SER A 35 14.32 33.40 0.58
N SER A 36 15.33 33.60 -0.28
CA SER A 36 16.23 32.56 -0.78
C SER A 36 17.22 32.10 0.29
N TYR A 37 17.13 30.84 0.71
CA TYR A 37 18.18 30.16 1.47
C TYR A 37 18.69 28.95 0.69
N SER A 38 20.01 28.89 0.47
CA SER A 38 20.72 27.77 -0.13
C SER A 38 20.72 26.56 0.82
N SER A 39 20.10 25.46 0.39
CA SER A 39 20.06 24.19 1.11
C SER A 39 21.29 23.33 0.82
N PRO A 40 21.82 22.56 1.81
CA PRO A 40 22.90 21.61 1.55
C PRO A 40 22.41 20.48 0.64
N SER A 41 23.25 20.13 -0.34
CA SER A 41 23.00 19.03 -1.28
C SER A 41 22.97 17.68 -0.57
N PHE A 42 21.78 17.11 -0.39
CA PHE A 42 21.61 15.70 -0.06
C PHE A 42 21.73 14.85 -1.34
N THR A 43 22.63 13.91 -1.33
CA THR A 43 22.73 12.86 -2.34
C THR A 43 21.42 12.05 -2.35
N ILE A 44 20.72 12.10 -3.47
CA ILE A 44 19.43 11.44 -3.66
C ILE A 44 19.66 9.94 -3.70
N SER A 45 18.95 9.20 -2.86
CA SER A 45 18.78 7.76 -2.87
C SER A 45 18.38 7.24 -4.28
N PRO A 46 18.75 6.02 -4.68
CA PRO A 46 18.39 5.45 -5.98
C PRO A 46 16.88 5.33 -6.24
N TRP A 47 16.05 5.44 -5.19
CA TRP A 47 14.61 5.49 -5.36
C TRP A 47 14.16 6.83 -5.95
N SER A 48 13.57 6.76 -7.13
CA SER A 48 13.20 7.93 -7.93
C SER A 48 11.95 8.67 -7.44
N GLY A 49 11.29 8.17 -6.38
CA GLY A 49 10.11 8.76 -5.77
C GLY A 49 8.78 8.35 -6.40
N LEU A 50 7.67 8.77 -5.77
CA LEU A 50 6.31 8.42 -6.17
C LEU A 50 5.98 8.85 -7.60
N GLN A 51 6.44 10.03 -8.04
CA GLN A 51 6.17 10.53 -9.37
C GLN A 51 6.71 9.58 -10.44
N SER A 52 7.97 9.15 -10.32
CA SER A 52 8.57 8.20 -11.25
C SER A 52 7.87 6.84 -11.23
N TRP A 53 7.42 6.37 -10.08
CA TRP A 53 6.64 5.15 -9.96
C TRP A 53 5.27 5.28 -10.65
N ARG A 54 4.56 6.39 -10.47
CA ARG A 54 3.27 6.69 -11.13
C ARG A 54 3.37 6.77 -12.65
N GLU A 55 4.49 7.31 -13.16
CA GLU A 55 4.76 7.46 -14.59
C GLU A 55 5.21 6.14 -15.25
N ASN A 56 5.53 5.14 -14.47
CA ASN A 56 5.96 3.85 -15.00
C ASN A 56 4.84 3.24 -15.86
N PRO A 57 5.14 2.79 -17.09
CA PRO A 57 4.14 2.13 -17.91
C PRO A 57 3.64 0.88 -17.20
N LEU A 58 2.39 0.53 -17.48
CA LEU A 58 1.76 -0.69 -16.99
C LEU A 58 2.74 -1.85 -16.99
N ASN A 59 2.87 -2.49 -15.86
CA ASN A 59 3.93 -3.43 -15.57
C ASN A 59 3.76 -4.74 -16.36
N LYS A 60 4.40 -4.82 -17.51
CA LYS A 60 4.35 -5.96 -18.43
C LYS A 60 5.30 -7.09 -18.03
N ASP A 61 6.24 -6.85 -17.12
CA ASP A 61 7.29 -7.79 -16.71
C ASP A 61 6.77 -8.85 -15.73
N ARG A 62 5.74 -9.58 -16.14
CA ARG A 62 5.01 -10.52 -15.28
C ARG A 62 5.62 -11.93 -15.22
N LYS A 63 6.66 -12.19 -15.99
CA LYS A 63 7.41 -13.44 -16.02
C LYS A 63 8.80 -13.24 -15.49
N TRP A 64 9.31 -14.18 -14.71
CA TRP A 64 10.70 -14.18 -14.27
C TRP A 64 11.56 -15.06 -15.19
N GLY A 65 12.45 -14.44 -15.95
CA GLY A 65 13.36 -15.12 -16.86
C GLY A 65 14.71 -15.46 -16.23
N SER A 66 15.66 -15.90 -17.06
CA SER A 66 17.02 -16.25 -16.62
C SER A 66 17.83 -15.05 -16.09
N HIS A 67 17.51 -13.85 -16.58
CA HIS A 67 18.23 -12.61 -16.24
C HIS A 67 17.40 -11.63 -15.40
N GLY A 68 16.22 -12.01 -14.94
CA GLY A 68 15.30 -11.17 -14.16
C GLY A 68 13.92 -11.05 -14.79
N PRO A 69 13.16 -10.01 -14.42
CA PRO A 69 11.82 -9.77 -14.96
C PRO A 69 11.82 -9.63 -16.47
N GLN A 70 10.80 -10.19 -17.12
CA GLN A 70 10.63 -10.15 -18.58
C GLN A 70 9.16 -9.91 -18.92
N PRO A 71 8.88 -9.21 -20.03
CA PRO A 71 7.53 -9.09 -20.54
C PRO A 71 6.92 -10.47 -20.80
N GLN A 72 5.72 -10.65 -20.30
CA GLN A 72 4.91 -11.78 -20.73
C GLN A 72 4.27 -11.40 -22.06
N PRO A 73 4.46 -12.17 -23.14
CA PRO A 73 3.70 -11.94 -24.35
C PRO A 73 2.22 -11.93 -23.98
N LEU A 74 1.54 -10.85 -24.28
CA LEU A 74 0.09 -10.83 -24.21
C LEU A 74 -0.39 -11.93 -25.15
N SER A 75 -0.82 -13.07 -24.61
CA SER A 75 -1.57 -14.00 -25.40
C SER A 75 -2.76 -13.22 -25.94
N GLN A 76 -2.98 -13.24 -27.25
CA GLN A 76 -3.97 -12.42 -27.95
C GLN A 76 -5.43 -12.67 -27.51
N THR A 77 -5.63 -13.50 -26.51
CA THR A 77 -6.91 -13.84 -25.89
C THR A 77 -6.82 -13.73 -24.38
N HIS A 78 -6.64 -12.52 -23.83
CA HIS A 78 -7.07 -12.30 -22.47
C HIS A 78 -8.60 -12.35 -22.48
N ASP A 79 -9.16 -13.36 -21.82
CA ASP A 79 -10.60 -13.44 -21.62
C ASP A 79 -11.03 -12.23 -20.79
N THR A 80 -11.52 -11.19 -21.47
CA THR A 80 -12.10 -9.99 -20.84
C THR A 80 -13.58 -10.20 -20.50
N THR A 81 -14.13 -11.38 -20.80
CA THR A 81 -15.52 -11.73 -20.50
C THR A 81 -15.92 -11.45 -19.04
N PRO A 82 -15.03 -11.66 -18.02
CA PRO A 82 -15.37 -11.30 -16.65
C PRO A 82 -15.69 -9.82 -16.44
N PHE A 83 -15.17 -8.93 -17.30
CA PHE A 83 -15.38 -7.48 -17.21
C PHE A 83 -16.46 -6.96 -18.17
N ALA A 84 -17.19 -7.83 -18.86
CA ALA A 84 -18.17 -7.45 -19.90
C ALA A 84 -19.25 -6.45 -19.41
N HIS A 85 -19.51 -6.41 -18.11
CA HIS A 85 -20.49 -5.52 -17.48
C HIS A 85 -19.87 -4.46 -16.57
N ALA A 86 -18.54 -4.44 -16.41
CA ALA A 86 -17.87 -3.49 -15.56
C ALA A 86 -17.62 -2.18 -16.33
N SER A 87 -18.15 -1.08 -15.82
CA SER A 87 -18.08 0.25 -16.42
C SER A 87 -17.28 1.25 -15.56
N SER A 88 -16.68 0.79 -14.46
CA SER A 88 -15.96 1.63 -13.50
C SER A 88 -14.84 0.85 -12.79
N LEU A 89 -13.88 1.60 -12.22
CA LEU A 89 -12.79 1.00 -11.46
C LEU A 89 -13.28 0.17 -10.27
N ALA A 90 -14.28 0.66 -9.54
CA ALA A 90 -14.84 -0.05 -8.39
C ALA A 90 -15.51 -1.38 -8.80
N GLU A 91 -16.19 -1.43 -9.94
CA GLU A 91 -16.77 -2.66 -10.48
C GLU A 91 -15.69 -3.65 -10.94
N LEU A 92 -14.65 -3.17 -11.64
CA LEU A 92 -13.50 -3.99 -12.01
C LEU A 92 -12.84 -4.60 -10.77
N GLY A 93 -12.60 -3.80 -9.73
CA GLY A 93 -12.05 -4.28 -8.45
C GLY A 93 -12.93 -5.31 -7.75
N SER A 94 -14.25 -5.16 -7.82
CA SER A 94 -15.21 -6.13 -7.26
C SER A 94 -15.13 -7.49 -7.97
N VAL A 95 -14.91 -7.50 -9.28
CA VAL A 95 -14.69 -8.75 -10.04
C VAL A 95 -13.40 -9.44 -9.58
N VAL A 96 -12.32 -8.68 -9.40
CA VAL A 96 -11.05 -9.22 -8.88
C VAL A 96 -11.25 -9.83 -7.49
N LEU A 97 -11.89 -9.09 -6.57
CA LEU A 97 -12.17 -9.57 -5.21
C LEU A 97 -13.03 -10.83 -5.19
N SER A 98 -13.93 -10.99 -6.15
CA SER A 98 -14.83 -12.13 -6.28
C SER A 98 -14.22 -13.35 -6.99
N THR A 99 -12.99 -13.23 -7.49
CA THR A 99 -12.30 -14.32 -8.20
C THR A 99 -11.62 -15.25 -7.19
N THR A 100 -11.91 -16.54 -7.26
CA THR A 100 -11.39 -17.56 -6.34
C THR A 100 -10.01 -18.08 -6.72
N ASP A 101 -9.75 -18.33 -8.00
CA ASP A 101 -8.48 -18.85 -8.47
C ASP A 101 -7.37 -17.80 -8.34
N PRO A 102 -6.24 -18.10 -7.66
CA PRO A 102 -5.21 -17.10 -7.38
C PRO A 102 -4.49 -16.57 -8.63
N LEU A 103 -4.26 -17.42 -9.63
CA LEU A 103 -3.61 -17.00 -10.88
C LEU A 103 -4.56 -16.18 -11.74
N ALA A 104 -5.84 -16.60 -11.83
CA ALA A 104 -6.85 -15.80 -12.47
C ALA A 104 -7.03 -14.44 -11.79
N LYS A 105 -7.05 -14.40 -10.44
CA LYS A 105 -7.12 -13.14 -9.67
C LYS A 105 -5.95 -12.21 -10.00
N ALA A 106 -4.72 -12.72 -10.02
CA ALA A 106 -3.56 -11.93 -10.37
C ALA A 106 -3.61 -11.41 -11.81
N ASN A 107 -4.05 -12.21 -12.76
CA ASN A 107 -4.24 -11.79 -14.14
C ASN A 107 -5.36 -10.75 -14.29
N LEU A 108 -6.49 -10.96 -13.62
CA LEU A 108 -7.60 -10.01 -13.63
C LEU A 108 -7.26 -8.70 -12.94
N SER A 109 -6.44 -8.69 -11.88
CA SER A 109 -5.93 -7.47 -11.26
C SER A 109 -5.17 -6.59 -12.27
N HIS A 110 -4.27 -7.20 -13.05
CA HIS A 110 -3.55 -6.50 -14.12
C HIS A 110 -4.48 -5.98 -15.22
N LEU A 111 -5.40 -6.82 -15.68
CA LEU A 111 -6.38 -6.44 -16.71
C LEU A 111 -7.30 -5.33 -16.22
N ALA A 112 -7.77 -5.38 -14.97
CA ALA A 112 -8.63 -4.36 -14.37
C ALA A 112 -7.96 -2.98 -14.38
N TYR A 113 -6.72 -2.88 -13.88
CA TYR A 113 -5.97 -1.64 -13.90
C TYR A 113 -5.68 -1.16 -15.33
N SER A 114 -5.28 -2.08 -16.24
CA SER A 114 -5.02 -1.77 -17.64
C SER A 114 -6.27 -1.26 -18.37
N THR A 115 -7.40 -1.95 -18.18
CA THR A 115 -8.69 -1.59 -18.77
C THR A 115 -9.15 -0.22 -18.29
N TRP A 116 -9.10 0.02 -16.98
CA TRP A 116 -9.46 1.31 -16.41
C TRP A 116 -8.67 2.46 -17.05
N ARG A 117 -7.34 2.33 -17.12
CA ARG A 117 -6.47 3.34 -17.73
C ARG A 117 -6.68 3.51 -19.22
N GLN A 118 -6.82 2.39 -19.94
CA GLN A 118 -6.96 2.40 -21.41
C GLN A 118 -8.26 3.10 -21.85
N TYR A 119 -9.35 2.85 -21.12
CA TYR A 119 -10.66 3.37 -21.47
C TYR A 119 -11.08 4.59 -20.65
N ASN A 120 -10.20 5.08 -19.79
CA ASN A 120 -10.45 6.23 -18.90
C ASN A 120 -11.81 6.12 -18.20
N LEU A 121 -12.06 4.93 -17.59
CA LEU A 121 -13.31 4.65 -16.90
C LEU A 121 -13.42 5.47 -15.62
N PRO A 122 -14.62 5.85 -15.15
CA PRO A 122 -14.80 6.54 -13.89
C PRO A 122 -14.43 5.62 -12.71
N ILE A 123 -14.24 6.22 -11.52
CA ILE A 123 -14.07 5.45 -10.28
C ILE A 123 -15.34 4.63 -10.01
N GLY A 124 -16.51 5.23 -10.16
CA GLY A 124 -17.80 4.58 -9.97
C GLY A 124 -18.05 4.16 -8.53
N LEU A 125 -19.02 3.30 -8.34
CA LEU A 125 -19.46 2.78 -7.04
C LEU A 125 -19.67 1.27 -7.14
N SER A 126 -19.18 0.52 -6.16
CA SER A 126 -19.51 -0.89 -5.99
C SER A 126 -19.52 -1.26 -4.53
N GLN A 127 -20.29 -2.29 -4.19
CA GLN A 127 -20.30 -2.83 -2.84
C GLN A 127 -19.14 -3.82 -2.69
N PRO A 128 -18.22 -3.60 -1.74
CA PRO A 128 -17.16 -4.57 -1.50
C PRO A 128 -17.77 -5.85 -0.92
N PRO A 129 -17.28 -7.02 -1.31
CA PRO A 129 -17.67 -8.25 -0.64
C PRO A 129 -17.23 -8.22 0.83
N SER A 130 -17.92 -8.96 1.70
CA SER A 130 -17.52 -9.08 3.11
C SER A 130 -16.13 -9.68 3.28
N ARG A 131 -15.75 -10.55 2.33
CA ARG A 131 -14.40 -11.18 2.24
C ARG A 131 -14.05 -11.38 0.78
N PRO A 132 -12.76 -11.29 0.42
CA PRO A 132 -12.34 -11.68 -0.92
C PRO A 132 -12.57 -13.18 -1.12
N ALA A 133 -12.96 -13.56 -2.33
CA ALA A 133 -13.06 -14.96 -2.68
C ALA A 133 -11.68 -15.64 -2.64
N ARG A 134 -11.65 -16.85 -2.12
CA ARG A 134 -10.42 -17.64 -1.92
C ARG A 134 -10.63 -19.07 -2.43
N PRO A 135 -9.56 -19.73 -2.88
CA PRO A 135 -9.62 -21.14 -3.22
C PRO A 135 -9.72 -22.00 -1.93
N ASP A 136 -10.08 -23.27 -2.11
CA ASP A 136 -10.13 -24.24 -1.01
C ASP A 136 -8.75 -24.48 -0.38
N LYS A 137 -7.68 -24.24 -1.12
CA LYS A 137 -6.28 -24.33 -0.66
C LYS A 137 -5.53 -23.02 -0.97
N PRO A 138 -4.68 -22.58 -0.05
CA PRO A 138 -4.27 -23.18 1.23
C PRO A 138 -5.41 -23.22 2.24
N LEU A 139 -5.42 -24.27 3.07
CA LEU A 139 -6.28 -24.29 4.25
C LEU A 139 -5.90 -23.13 5.18
N LEU A 140 -6.86 -22.29 5.54
CA LEU A 140 -6.64 -21.18 6.45
C LEU A 140 -6.77 -21.66 7.89
N VAL A 141 -5.69 -21.52 8.64
CA VAL A 141 -5.56 -21.99 10.02
C VAL A 141 -5.11 -20.85 10.95
N SER A 142 -5.16 -21.10 12.25
CA SER A 142 -4.56 -20.19 13.24
C SER A 142 -3.03 -20.08 13.01
N PRO A 143 -2.39 -18.93 13.25
CA PRO A 143 -0.95 -18.78 13.12
C PRO A 143 -0.12 -19.81 13.91
N LYS A 144 -0.67 -20.33 15.02
CA LYS A 144 -0.03 -21.36 15.84
C LYS A 144 -0.06 -22.74 15.20
N GLU A 145 -0.94 -22.97 14.25
CA GLU A 145 -1.11 -24.23 13.52
C GLU A 145 -0.30 -24.28 12.22
N ILE A 146 0.33 -23.14 11.83
CA ILE A 146 1.25 -23.14 10.69
C ILE A 146 2.44 -24.07 11.04
N PRO A 147 2.74 -25.07 10.21
CA PRO A 147 3.84 -25.99 10.50
C PRO A 147 5.19 -25.26 10.49
N ALA A 148 6.06 -25.63 11.42
CA ALA A 148 7.44 -25.17 11.34
C ALA A 148 8.11 -25.69 10.05
N PRO A 149 9.14 -25.04 9.51
CA PRO A 149 9.75 -25.42 8.23
C PRO A 149 10.10 -26.91 8.15
N LYS A 150 10.67 -27.48 9.21
CA LYS A 150 11.04 -28.90 9.29
C LYS A 150 9.86 -29.88 9.23
N ASN A 151 8.64 -29.41 9.50
CA ASN A 151 7.41 -30.21 9.57
C ASN A 151 6.45 -29.88 8.42
N SER A 152 6.82 -28.95 7.51
CA SER A 152 5.94 -28.48 6.45
C SER A 152 5.85 -29.42 5.24
N GLY A 153 6.77 -30.34 5.11
CA GLY A 153 6.93 -31.16 3.90
C GLY A 153 7.59 -30.42 2.72
N LEU A 154 7.93 -29.13 2.88
CA LEU A 154 8.56 -28.31 1.87
C LEU A 154 10.04 -28.03 2.23
N PRO A 155 10.95 -27.96 1.24
CA PRO A 155 12.29 -27.43 1.48
C PRO A 155 12.18 -25.96 1.89
N LEU A 156 13.20 -25.46 2.60
CA LEU A 156 13.16 -24.14 3.25
C LEU A 156 12.85 -23.00 2.28
N ASN A 157 13.44 -23.02 1.07
CA ASN A 157 13.18 -22.01 0.04
C ASN A 157 11.73 -22.03 -0.45
N ALA A 158 11.16 -23.19 -0.72
CA ALA A 158 9.75 -23.32 -1.11
C ALA A 158 8.81 -22.94 0.04
N TYR A 159 9.14 -23.30 1.29
CA TYR A 159 8.41 -22.86 2.47
C TYR A 159 8.35 -21.33 2.59
N MET A 160 9.50 -20.67 2.48
CA MET A 160 9.57 -19.21 2.56
C MET A 160 8.82 -18.54 1.40
N LEU A 161 8.99 -19.07 0.19
CA LEU A 161 8.34 -18.55 -1.01
C LEU A 161 6.82 -18.75 -1.00
N HIS A 162 6.32 -19.86 -0.47
CA HIS A 162 4.89 -20.11 -0.30
C HIS A 162 4.25 -19.09 0.65
N ASN A 163 4.92 -18.80 1.78
CA ASN A 163 4.44 -17.76 2.70
C ASN A 163 4.45 -16.38 2.04
N LEU A 164 5.49 -16.05 1.27
CA LEU A 164 5.53 -14.78 0.53
C LEU A 164 4.40 -14.73 -0.49
N ALA A 165 4.20 -15.76 -1.31
CA ALA A 165 3.09 -15.82 -2.26
C ALA A 165 1.72 -15.60 -1.58
N HIS A 166 1.55 -16.09 -0.33
CA HIS A 166 0.34 -15.84 0.43
C HIS A 166 0.20 -14.37 0.86
N VAL A 167 1.31 -13.70 1.21
CA VAL A 167 1.33 -12.26 1.49
C VAL A 167 0.93 -11.47 0.26
N GLU A 168 1.57 -11.71 -0.90
CA GLU A 168 1.30 -11.01 -2.15
C GLU A 168 -0.17 -11.20 -2.62
N LEU A 169 -0.72 -12.42 -2.51
CA LEU A 169 -2.14 -12.65 -2.83
C LEU A 169 -3.07 -11.85 -1.89
N ASN A 170 -2.72 -11.75 -0.62
CA ASN A 170 -3.47 -10.89 0.29
C ASN A 170 -3.33 -9.42 -0.09
N ALA A 171 -2.13 -8.95 -0.45
CA ALA A 171 -1.88 -7.57 -0.82
C ALA A 171 -2.71 -7.12 -2.04
N ILE A 172 -2.88 -8.00 -3.05
CA ILE A 172 -3.85 -7.77 -4.14
C ILE A 172 -5.24 -7.46 -3.58
N ASP A 173 -5.73 -8.30 -2.66
CA ASP A 173 -7.07 -8.12 -2.09
C ASP A 173 -7.17 -6.87 -1.21
N LEU A 174 -6.12 -6.54 -0.43
CA LEU A 174 -6.08 -5.35 0.42
C LEU A 174 -6.15 -4.06 -0.40
N ALA A 175 -5.41 -4.00 -1.50
CA ALA A 175 -5.38 -2.86 -2.38
C ALA A 175 -6.72 -2.68 -3.12
N TRP A 176 -7.29 -3.75 -3.70
CA TRP A 176 -8.60 -3.70 -4.33
C TRP A 176 -9.75 -3.44 -3.35
N ASP A 177 -9.69 -4.00 -2.14
CA ASP A 177 -10.68 -3.67 -1.10
C ASP A 177 -10.63 -2.17 -0.75
N THR A 178 -9.43 -1.58 -0.71
CA THR A 178 -9.27 -0.13 -0.49
C THR A 178 -9.93 0.68 -1.61
N VAL A 179 -9.74 0.30 -2.88
CA VAL A 179 -10.37 0.94 -4.03
C VAL A 179 -11.90 0.82 -3.95
N VAL A 180 -12.42 -0.40 -3.80
CA VAL A 180 -13.86 -0.66 -3.87
C VAL A 180 -14.58 -0.07 -2.65
N ARG A 181 -14.07 -0.33 -1.46
CA ARG A 181 -14.70 0.06 -0.19
C ARG A 181 -14.80 1.57 -0.02
N PHE A 182 -13.77 2.29 -0.43
CA PHE A 182 -13.75 3.74 -0.29
C PHE A 182 -14.21 4.49 -1.54
N SER A 183 -14.67 3.81 -2.58
CA SER A 183 -15.24 4.41 -3.80
C SER A 183 -16.38 5.42 -3.53
N PRO A 184 -17.25 5.25 -2.50
CA PRO A 184 -18.24 6.27 -2.17
C PRO A 184 -17.68 7.65 -1.76
N TYR A 185 -16.39 7.70 -1.45
CA TYR A 185 -15.69 8.91 -1.04
C TYR A 185 -14.79 9.51 -2.14
N SER A 186 -14.99 9.09 -3.39
CA SER A 186 -14.15 9.51 -4.52
C SER A 186 -14.08 11.03 -4.72
N GLU A 187 -15.17 11.77 -4.48
CA GLU A 187 -15.18 13.22 -4.51
C GLU A 187 -14.25 13.88 -3.47
N VAL A 188 -14.04 13.21 -2.34
CA VAL A 188 -13.23 13.73 -1.24
C VAL A 188 -11.78 13.28 -1.36
N LEU A 189 -11.56 12.00 -1.69
CA LEU A 189 -10.23 11.41 -1.80
C LEU A 189 -9.52 11.84 -3.07
N GLY A 190 -10.27 12.03 -4.17
CA GLY A 190 -9.75 12.34 -5.49
C GLY A 190 -9.37 11.09 -6.27
N GLU A 191 -9.31 11.22 -7.60
CA GLU A 191 -9.00 10.11 -8.51
C GLU A 191 -7.63 9.49 -8.25
N GLY A 192 -6.62 10.31 -7.94
CA GLY A 192 -5.26 9.87 -7.67
C GLY A 192 -5.15 8.83 -6.54
N PHE A 193 -6.03 8.91 -5.52
CA PHE A 193 -6.09 7.89 -4.47
C PHE A 193 -6.39 6.50 -5.04
N PHE A 194 -7.40 6.42 -5.88
CA PHE A 194 -7.84 5.17 -6.47
C PHE A 194 -6.87 4.66 -7.53
N ALA A 195 -6.27 5.58 -8.29
CA ALA A 195 -5.22 5.27 -9.26
C ALA A 195 -4.01 4.61 -8.60
N ASP A 196 -3.52 5.20 -7.50
CA ASP A 196 -2.37 4.69 -6.76
C ASP A 196 -2.63 3.30 -6.17
N PHE A 197 -3.79 3.08 -5.49
CA PHE A 197 -4.09 1.77 -4.93
C PHE A 197 -4.40 0.69 -5.98
N ALA A 198 -4.98 1.05 -7.12
CA ALA A 198 -5.12 0.14 -8.24
C ALA A 198 -3.76 -0.21 -8.88
N HIS A 199 -2.82 0.73 -8.91
CA HIS A 199 -1.44 0.49 -9.35
C HIS A 199 -0.68 -0.43 -8.38
N VAL A 200 -0.81 -0.19 -7.07
CA VAL A 200 -0.29 -1.12 -6.04
C VAL A 200 -0.85 -2.53 -6.28
N ALA A 201 -2.15 -2.69 -6.49
CA ALA A 201 -2.76 -3.99 -6.77
C ALA A 201 -2.20 -4.66 -8.04
N ASP A 202 -1.82 -3.88 -9.06
CA ASP A 202 -1.15 -4.40 -10.25
C ASP A 202 0.26 -4.90 -9.95
N ASP A 203 1.05 -4.14 -9.21
CA ASP A 203 2.39 -4.55 -8.76
C ASP A 203 2.33 -5.84 -7.91
N GLU A 204 1.44 -5.91 -6.92
CA GLU A 204 1.24 -7.08 -6.06
C GLU A 204 0.84 -8.33 -6.86
N SER A 205 0.02 -8.14 -7.89
CA SER A 205 -0.38 -9.22 -8.78
C SER A 205 0.79 -9.80 -9.58
N ARG A 206 1.78 -8.99 -9.89
CA ARG A 206 3.03 -9.38 -10.53
C ARG A 206 3.95 -10.10 -9.56
N HIS A 207 4.09 -9.60 -8.34
CA HIS A 207 4.83 -10.25 -7.25
C HIS A 207 4.31 -11.65 -7.00
N PHE A 208 2.98 -11.81 -6.87
CA PHE A 208 2.35 -13.12 -6.74
C PHE A 208 2.65 -14.04 -7.94
N SER A 209 2.62 -13.50 -9.16
CA SER A 209 2.91 -14.26 -10.39
C SER A 209 4.34 -14.80 -10.39
N TRP A 210 5.32 -13.99 -9.99
CA TRP A 210 6.72 -14.41 -9.87
C TRP A 210 6.90 -15.49 -8.80
N CYS A 211 6.28 -15.31 -7.64
CA CYS A 211 6.30 -16.32 -6.56
C CYS A 211 5.68 -17.63 -7.01
N SER A 212 4.52 -17.60 -7.67
CA SER A 212 3.83 -18.79 -8.17
C SER A 212 4.63 -19.50 -9.26
N GLN A 213 5.22 -18.76 -10.21
CA GLN A 213 6.11 -19.33 -11.22
C GLN A 213 7.29 -20.04 -10.57
N ARG A 214 7.94 -19.38 -9.58
CA ARG A 214 9.11 -19.96 -8.93
C ARG A 214 8.78 -21.18 -8.08
N LEU A 215 7.62 -21.21 -7.41
CA LEU A 215 7.13 -22.40 -6.72
C LEU A 215 6.98 -23.58 -7.69
N ALA A 216 6.38 -23.34 -8.86
CA ALA A 216 6.23 -24.39 -9.89
C ALA A 216 7.58 -24.91 -10.39
N GLU A 217 8.59 -24.05 -10.58
CA GLU A 217 9.95 -24.46 -10.95
C GLU A 217 10.65 -25.32 -9.86
N LEU A 218 10.26 -25.12 -8.59
CA LEU A 218 10.74 -25.93 -7.47
C LEU A 218 9.96 -27.23 -7.28
N GLY A 219 8.92 -27.47 -8.11
CA GLY A 219 8.06 -28.66 -8.03
C GLY A 219 6.91 -28.52 -7.03
N PHE A 220 6.60 -27.30 -6.60
CA PHE A 220 5.55 -26.98 -5.63
C PHE A 220 4.55 -25.99 -6.19
N LYS A 221 3.44 -25.75 -5.49
CA LYS A 221 2.45 -24.75 -5.85
C LYS A 221 1.90 -24.01 -4.63
N TYR A 222 1.34 -22.85 -4.86
CA TYR A 222 0.58 -22.16 -3.84
C TYR A 222 -0.62 -23.02 -3.40
N GLY A 223 -0.73 -23.21 -2.08
CA GLY A 223 -1.74 -24.09 -1.49
C GLY A 223 -1.21 -25.43 -0.99
N ASP A 224 0.06 -25.76 -1.22
CA ASP A 224 0.68 -27.03 -0.77
C ASP A 224 0.93 -27.09 0.74
N MET A 225 0.83 -25.94 1.45
CA MET A 225 0.84 -25.91 2.91
C MET A 225 -0.22 -24.95 3.45
N PRO A 226 -0.66 -25.09 4.72
CA PRO A 226 -1.59 -24.17 5.34
C PRO A 226 -1.07 -22.72 5.39
N ALA A 227 -1.98 -21.76 5.45
CA ALA A 227 -1.68 -20.34 5.61
C ALA A 227 -2.58 -19.72 6.70
N HIS A 228 -2.31 -18.48 7.09
CA HIS A 228 -3.13 -17.76 8.08
C HIS A 228 -3.73 -16.48 7.48
N ASN A 229 -4.87 -16.03 8.03
CA ASN A 229 -5.61 -14.88 7.50
C ASN A 229 -5.39 -13.58 8.31
N LEU A 230 -4.19 -13.38 8.88
CA LEU A 230 -3.94 -12.21 9.74
C LEU A 230 -4.01 -10.90 8.98
N LEU A 231 -3.46 -10.83 7.76
CA LEU A 231 -3.48 -9.60 6.96
C LEU A 231 -4.90 -9.16 6.66
N TRP A 232 -5.76 -10.08 6.21
CA TRP A 232 -7.16 -9.76 5.95
C TRP A 232 -7.88 -9.29 7.22
N ARG A 233 -7.63 -9.91 8.38
CA ARG A 233 -8.20 -9.48 9.66
C ARG A 233 -7.87 -8.04 10.02
N GLU A 234 -6.65 -7.60 9.78
CA GLU A 234 -6.26 -6.20 10.01
C GLU A 234 -6.93 -5.26 9.00
N CYS A 235 -7.10 -5.71 7.76
CA CYS A 235 -7.87 -4.99 6.75
C CYS A 235 -9.34 -4.84 7.14
N GLU A 236 -9.97 -5.92 7.59
CA GLU A 236 -11.37 -5.95 8.04
C GLU A 236 -11.62 -5.01 9.22
N LYS A 237 -10.71 -4.97 10.20
CA LYS A 237 -10.80 -4.04 11.34
C LYS A 237 -10.82 -2.57 10.92
N SER A 238 -10.11 -2.20 9.87
CA SER A 238 -10.00 -0.82 9.36
C SER A 238 -10.98 -0.52 8.21
N SER A 239 -12.02 -1.33 8.06
CA SER A 239 -12.93 -1.28 6.90
C SER A 239 -13.81 -0.02 6.84
N ASP A 240 -14.07 0.61 7.94
CA ASP A 240 -14.96 1.77 8.09
C ASP A 240 -14.23 3.12 8.16
N ASN A 241 -12.89 3.10 8.20
CA ASN A 241 -12.09 4.29 8.45
C ASN A 241 -10.87 4.35 7.52
N VAL A 242 -10.88 5.29 6.59
CA VAL A 242 -9.80 5.48 5.59
C VAL A 242 -8.45 5.79 6.25
N ALA A 243 -8.41 6.62 7.29
CA ALA A 243 -7.15 6.94 7.96
C ALA A 243 -6.60 5.72 8.71
N ALA A 244 -7.48 4.94 9.36
CA ALA A 244 -7.09 3.69 10.00
C ALA A 244 -6.59 2.67 8.97
N ARG A 245 -7.27 2.53 7.81
CA ARG A 245 -6.81 1.69 6.71
C ARG A 245 -5.40 2.05 6.28
N LEU A 246 -5.12 3.33 6.07
CA LEU A 246 -3.81 3.82 5.65
C LEU A 246 -2.75 3.66 6.74
N ALA A 247 -3.10 3.87 8.00
CA ALA A 247 -2.19 3.66 9.12
C ALA A 247 -1.87 2.17 9.32
N VAL A 248 -2.88 1.29 9.29
CA VAL A 248 -2.71 -0.13 9.64
C VAL A 248 -2.12 -0.94 8.48
N ILE A 249 -2.60 -0.76 7.26
CA ILE A 249 -2.19 -1.61 6.14
C ILE A 249 -0.84 -1.12 5.57
N PRO A 250 -0.71 -0.01 4.83
CA PRO A 250 0.58 0.32 4.24
C PRO A 250 1.65 0.69 5.28
N LEU A 251 1.32 1.50 6.30
CA LEU A 251 2.33 2.02 7.23
C LEU A 251 2.76 1.02 8.31
N VAL A 252 1.98 -0.04 8.55
CA VAL A 252 2.38 -1.10 9.49
C VAL A 252 2.56 -2.45 8.81
N GLN A 253 1.56 -2.98 8.10
CA GLN A 253 1.64 -4.35 7.59
C GLN A 253 2.61 -4.47 6.40
N GLU A 254 2.50 -3.60 5.38
CA GLU A 254 3.43 -3.56 4.24
C GLU A 254 4.83 -3.09 4.68
N ALA A 255 4.92 -2.09 5.56
CA ALA A 255 6.20 -1.67 6.12
C ALA A 255 6.96 -2.78 6.86
N ARG A 256 6.30 -3.84 7.35
CA ARG A 256 6.95 -5.07 7.83
C ARG A 256 7.65 -5.84 6.71
N GLY A 257 7.18 -5.73 5.47
CA GLY A 257 7.86 -6.24 4.28
C GLY A 257 9.24 -5.62 4.12
N LEU A 258 9.35 -4.28 4.28
CA LEU A 258 10.62 -3.56 4.27
C LEU A 258 11.60 -4.08 5.34
N ASP A 259 11.09 -4.44 6.52
CA ASP A 259 11.90 -4.97 7.62
C ASP A 259 12.33 -6.43 7.38
N ALA A 260 11.45 -7.25 6.80
CA ALA A 260 11.65 -8.69 6.64
C ALA A 260 12.41 -9.06 5.36
N GLY A 261 12.22 -8.31 4.28
CA GLY A 261 12.77 -8.58 2.94
C GLY A 261 14.27 -8.88 2.93
N PRO A 262 15.15 -8.00 3.44
CA PRO A 262 16.58 -8.25 3.45
C PRO A 262 17.00 -9.51 4.21
N ARG A 263 16.31 -9.82 5.32
CA ARG A 263 16.58 -11.04 6.09
C ARG A 263 16.17 -12.31 5.34
N LEU A 264 15.07 -12.24 4.59
CA LEU A 264 14.59 -13.33 3.76
C LEU A 264 15.57 -13.58 2.61
N VAL A 265 16.03 -12.52 1.94
CA VAL A 265 17.08 -12.59 0.90
C VAL A 265 18.33 -13.28 1.42
N GLN A 266 18.86 -12.85 2.58
CA GLN A 266 20.05 -13.46 3.19
C GLN A 266 19.87 -14.95 3.49
N LYS A 267 18.70 -15.35 4.00
CA LYS A 267 18.40 -16.77 4.25
C LYS A 267 18.39 -17.59 2.97
N LEU A 268 17.82 -17.05 1.88
CA LEU A 268 17.76 -17.72 0.59
C LEU A 268 19.15 -17.86 -0.04
N VAL A 269 19.99 -16.82 0.05
CA VAL A 269 21.40 -16.86 -0.37
C VAL A 269 22.15 -17.93 0.44
N GLY A 270 21.99 -17.95 1.77
CA GLY A 270 22.59 -18.95 2.63
C GLY A 270 22.13 -20.39 2.35
N PHE A 271 20.91 -20.55 1.86
CA PHE A 271 20.38 -21.84 1.38
C PHE A 271 20.92 -22.24 -0.03
N GLY A 272 21.53 -21.31 -0.76
CA GLY A 272 22.05 -21.50 -2.11
C GLY A 272 21.03 -21.24 -3.23
N ASP A 273 19.84 -20.74 -2.94
CA ASP A 273 18.81 -20.41 -3.94
C ASP A 273 18.92 -18.96 -4.40
N ASN A 274 19.91 -18.70 -5.25
CA ASN A 274 20.17 -17.37 -5.80
C ASN A 274 19.03 -16.86 -6.71
N LYS A 275 18.25 -17.72 -7.34
CA LYS A 275 17.12 -17.29 -8.19
C LYS A 275 15.99 -16.76 -7.32
N THR A 276 15.59 -17.50 -6.29
CA THR A 276 14.54 -17.07 -5.36
C THR A 276 14.98 -15.81 -4.60
N SER A 277 16.26 -15.72 -4.19
CA SER A 277 16.75 -14.53 -3.49
C SER A 277 16.66 -13.26 -4.34
N LYS A 278 16.92 -13.35 -5.66
CA LYS A 278 16.77 -12.22 -6.59
C LYS A 278 15.30 -11.78 -6.77
N ILE A 279 14.37 -12.75 -6.82
CA ILE A 279 12.93 -12.44 -6.88
C ILE A 279 12.52 -11.68 -5.61
N VAL A 280 12.87 -12.19 -4.45
CA VAL A 280 12.53 -11.57 -3.15
C VAL A 280 13.19 -10.20 -3.00
N ALA A 281 14.44 -10.03 -3.43
CA ALA A 281 15.11 -8.74 -3.41
C ALA A 281 14.37 -7.71 -4.26
N ARG A 282 13.95 -8.10 -5.47
CA ARG A 282 13.21 -7.19 -6.37
C ARG A 282 11.84 -6.81 -5.79
N ILE A 283 11.12 -7.75 -5.19
CA ILE A 283 9.86 -7.46 -4.50
C ILE A 283 10.11 -6.45 -3.36
N ALA A 284 11.11 -6.72 -2.50
CA ALA A 284 11.43 -5.83 -1.37
C ALA A 284 11.82 -4.40 -1.80
N ASP A 285 12.48 -4.24 -2.95
CA ASP A 285 12.80 -2.92 -3.50
C ASP A 285 11.54 -2.18 -3.96
N GLU A 286 10.57 -2.88 -4.54
CA GLU A 286 9.31 -2.30 -5.02
C GLU A 286 8.33 -1.96 -3.89
N GLU A 287 8.37 -2.68 -2.77
CA GLU A 287 7.58 -2.40 -1.56
C GLU A 287 7.80 -1.01 -0.98
N VAL A 288 8.95 -0.38 -1.25
CA VAL A 288 9.22 1.01 -0.84
C VAL A 288 8.17 1.96 -1.43
N ALA A 289 7.78 1.73 -2.69
CA ALA A 289 6.76 2.55 -3.35
C ALA A 289 5.37 2.38 -2.71
N HIS A 290 4.98 1.14 -2.36
CA HIS A 290 3.67 0.86 -1.76
C HIS A 290 3.52 1.52 -0.39
N VAL A 291 4.57 1.45 0.42
CA VAL A 291 4.61 2.15 1.72
C VAL A 291 4.58 3.67 1.54
N ALA A 292 5.32 4.20 0.57
CA ALA A 292 5.33 5.63 0.26
C ALA A 292 3.96 6.14 -0.23
N VAL A 293 3.23 5.36 -1.04
CA VAL A 293 1.83 5.61 -1.41
C VAL A 293 0.96 5.73 -0.16
N GLY A 294 1.07 4.76 0.74
CA GLY A 294 0.34 4.76 1.99
C GLY A 294 0.60 6.00 2.84
N LEU A 295 1.88 6.40 2.97
CA LEU A 295 2.27 7.60 3.71
C LEU A 295 1.73 8.88 3.07
N TYR A 296 1.88 9.01 1.76
CA TYR A 296 1.38 10.17 1.01
C TYR A 296 -0.12 10.37 1.25
N TRP A 297 -0.93 9.32 1.09
CA TRP A 297 -2.36 9.41 1.27
C TRP A 297 -2.78 9.54 2.74
N PHE A 298 -2.05 8.94 3.66
CA PHE A 298 -2.28 9.13 5.09
C PHE A 298 -2.11 10.60 5.49
N VAL A 299 -0.99 11.23 5.08
CA VAL A 299 -0.74 12.66 5.34
C VAL A 299 -1.81 13.53 4.67
N SER A 300 -2.15 13.25 3.40
CA SER A 300 -3.21 13.97 2.68
C SER A 300 -4.58 13.89 3.38
N VAL A 301 -4.95 12.71 3.87
CA VAL A 301 -6.20 12.52 4.63
C VAL A 301 -6.13 13.27 5.96
N CYS A 302 -5.03 13.21 6.70
CA CYS A 302 -4.85 13.97 7.93
C CYS A 302 -4.98 15.49 7.71
N GLN A 303 -4.38 16.01 6.64
CA GLN A 303 -4.51 17.44 6.27
C GLN A 303 -5.97 17.82 6.00
N LYS A 304 -6.72 16.98 5.27
CA LYS A 304 -8.15 17.21 5.01
C LYS A 304 -8.99 17.18 6.28
N MET A 305 -8.52 16.48 7.33
CA MET A 305 -9.16 16.40 8.65
C MET A 305 -8.76 17.54 9.59
N ASP A 306 -7.75 18.32 9.24
CA ASP A 306 -7.11 19.30 10.12
C ASP A 306 -6.49 18.64 11.38
N ARG A 307 -5.80 17.48 11.18
CA ARG A 307 -5.12 16.70 12.22
C ARG A 307 -3.64 16.55 11.91
N ALA A 308 -2.81 16.56 12.94
CA ALA A 308 -1.38 16.28 12.84
C ALA A 308 -1.16 14.80 12.51
N PRO A 309 -0.43 14.45 11.44
CA PRO A 309 -0.27 13.05 11.02
C PRO A 309 0.42 12.17 12.06
N ASP A 310 1.45 12.65 12.75
CA ASP A 310 2.23 11.90 13.74
C ASP A 310 1.39 11.46 14.95
N SER A 311 0.61 12.38 15.54
CA SER A 311 -0.29 12.06 16.63
C SER A 311 -1.45 11.19 16.16
N THR A 312 -2.02 11.48 14.98
CA THR A 312 -3.12 10.69 14.40
C THR A 312 -2.69 9.24 14.15
N PHE A 313 -1.48 9.02 13.63
CA PHE A 313 -0.94 7.67 13.43
C PHE A 313 -0.87 6.90 14.75
N LYS A 314 -0.30 7.49 15.79
CA LYS A 314 -0.15 6.87 17.12
C LYS A 314 -1.50 6.61 17.78
N ASP A 315 -2.44 7.55 17.68
CA ASP A 315 -3.80 7.40 18.20
C ASP A 315 -4.53 6.24 17.53
N LEU A 316 -4.45 6.15 16.19
CA LEU A 316 -5.07 5.06 15.44
C LEU A 316 -4.44 3.70 15.77
N LEU A 317 -3.12 3.59 15.88
CA LEU A 317 -2.50 2.34 16.29
C LEU A 317 -2.98 1.88 17.67
N LYS A 318 -3.16 2.81 18.60
CA LYS A 318 -3.69 2.52 19.93
C LYS A 318 -5.15 2.10 19.85
N GLU A 319 -5.99 2.83 19.11
CA GLU A 319 -7.43 2.55 18.93
C GLU A 319 -7.66 1.16 18.33
N TYR A 320 -6.90 0.83 17.28
CA TYR A 320 -7.02 -0.45 16.56
C TYR A 320 -6.19 -1.58 17.19
N ASN A 321 -5.56 -1.33 18.34
CA ASN A 321 -4.71 -2.28 19.06
C ASN A 321 -3.62 -2.91 18.16
N VAL A 322 -2.92 -2.05 17.41
CA VAL A 322 -1.84 -2.43 16.52
C VAL A 322 -0.49 -2.10 17.15
N GLU A 323 0.35 -3.10 17.30
CA GLU A 323 1.66 -2.98 17.93
C GLU A 323 2.78 -2.98 16.88
N LEU A 324 3.67 -2.00 17.00
CA LEU A 324 4.89 -1.92 16.21
C LEU A 324 6.00 -2.75 16.87
N LYS A 325 6.56 -3.71 16.13
CA LYS A 325 7.61 -4.61 16.62
C LYS A 325 8.79 -4.64 15.65
N GLY A 326 9.96 -4.22 16.17
CA GLY A 326 11.23 -4.38 15.46
C GLY A 326 11.72 -5.83 15.39
N PRO A 327 12.89 -6.07 14.79
CA PRO A 327 13.84 -5.05 14.35
C PRO A 327 13.40 -4.34 13.08
N PHE A 328 13.61 -3.00 13.01
CA PHE A 328 13.22 -2.15 11.89
C PHE A 328 14.37 -1.97 10.89
N ASN A 329 14.04 -1.95 9.60
CA ASN A 329 14.94 -1.51 8.54
C ASN A 329 14.81 0.02 8.38
N HIS A 330 15.58 0.75 9.16
CA HIS A 330 15.50 2.21 9.19
C HIS A 330 15.75 2.83 7.82
N SER A 331 16.72 2.29 7.05
CA SER A 331 17.05 2.82 5.72
C SER A 331 15.85 2.73 4.76
N ALA A 332 15.24 1.56 4.62
CA ALA A 332 14.09 1.39 3.71
C ALA A 332 12.85 2.17 4.17
N ARG A 333 12.62 2.28 5.49
CA ARG A 333 11.52 3.08 6.04
C ARG A 333 11.72 4.58 5.79
N GLU A 334 12.95 5.08 5.93
CA GLU A 334 13.33 6.46 5.62
C GLU A 334 13.21 6.73 4.11
N GLU A 335 13.59 5.76 3.28
CA GLU A 335 13.46 5.81 1.83
C GLU A 335 11.98 5.91 1.41
N ALA A 336 11.09 5.18 2.06
CA ALA A 336 9.65 5.30 1.91
C ALA A 336 9.07 6.59 2.53
N GLY A 337 9.88 7.36 3.26
CA GLY A 337 9.51 8.64 3.87
C GLY A 337 8.96 8.56 5.28
N ILE A 338 8.88 7.37 5.93
CA ILE A 338 8.31 7.25 7.28
C ILE A 338 9.27 7.86 8.31
N PRO A 339 8.87 8.89 9.08
CA PRO A 339 9.69 9.47 10.13
C PRO A 339 9.99 8.43 11.22
N ARG A 340 11.26 8.40 11.68
CA ARG A 340 11.72 7.39 12.64
C ARG A 340 10.97 7.43 13.98
N ASP A 341 10.60 8.62 14.45
CA ASP A 341 9.87 8.83 15.69
C ASP A 341 8.39 8.35 15.64
N TRP A 342 7.89 7.96 14.46
CA TRP A 342 6.57 7.36 14.33
C TRP A 342 6.57 5.90 14.76
N TYR A 343 7.67 5.17 14.52
CA TYR A 343 7.71 3.72 14.69
C TYR A 343 8.77 3.23 15.69
N ASP A 344 9.81 4.01 16.02
CA ASP A 344 10.90 3.63 16.89
C ASP A 344 10.91 4.47 18.17
N ALA A 345 10.40 3.90 19.27
CA ALA A 345 10.34 4.58 20.56
C ALA A 345 11.76 4.87 21.14
N SER A 346 12.80 4.11 20.73
CA SER A 346 14.16 4.31 21.21
C SER A 346 14.79 5.61 20.69
N SER A 347 14.27 6.16 19.60
CA SER A 347 14.71 7.45 19.06
C SER A 347 14.42 8.63 20.00
N ARG A 348 13.50 8.46 20.97
CA ARG A 348 13.10 9.50 21.93
C ARG A 348 14.03 9.61 23.15
N SER A 349 14.73 8.55 23.55
CA SER A 349 15.45 8.51 24.83
C SER A 349 16.76 9.29 24.86
N ASN A 350 17.34 9.69 23.72
CA ASN A 350 18.61 10.40 23.63
C ASN A 350 18.52 11.89 23.26
N GLN A 351 17.33 12.42 23.00
CA GLN A 351 17.15 13.78 22.48
C GLN A 351 16.33 14.73 23.38
N ASP A 352 15.71 14.25 24.47
CA ASP A 352 14.78 15.06 25.30
C ASP A 352 15.45 16.19 26.11
N LYS A 353 16.73 16.43 25.90
CA LYS A 353 17.43 17.49 26.61
C LYS A 353 18.08 18.60 25.75
N LYS A 354 18.00 18.58 24.42
CA LYS A 354 18.69 19.60 23.60
C LYS A 354 17.97 20.25 22.42
N ASP A 355 16.82 19.73 21.91
CA ASP A 355 16.30 20.28 20.66
C ASP A 355 14.76 20.19 20.47
N GLU A 356 13.99 20.88 21.27
CA GLU A 356 12.58 21.19 20.90
C GLU A 356 12.50 22.09 19.67
N ASP A 357 13.44 23.00 19.48
CA ASP A 357 13.48 23.91 18.32
C ASP A 357 13.99 23.24 17.03
N GLY A 358 14.93 22.31 17.13
CA GLY A 358 15.46 21.56 15.97
C GLY A 358 14.45 20.56 15.42
N LYS A 359 13.70 19.88 16.29
CA LYS A 359 12.64 18.92 15.90
C LYS A 359 11.48 19.58 15.18
N LYS A 360 11.04 20.76 15.63
CA LYS A 360 10.02 21.55 14.94
C LYS A 360 10.43 21.93 13.52
N LYS A 361 11.70 22.31 13.32
CA LYS A 361 12.24 22.65 11.99
C LYS A 361 12.36 21.45 11.06
N GLN A 362 12.77 20.28 11.55
CA GLN A 362 12.95 19.08 10.73
C GLN A 362 11.61 18.45 10.35
N LEU A 363 10.64 18.43 11.26
CA LEU A 363 9.26 18.01 10.99
C LEU A 363 8.57 18.98 10.01
N SER A 364 8.75 20.30 10.21
CA SER A 364 8.29 21.34 9.30
C SER A 364 8.86 21.15 7.88
N ALA A 365 10.14 20.81 7.74
CA ALA A 365 10.77 20.60 6.43
C ALA A 365 10.22 19.36 5.70
N VAL A 366 9.90 18.29 6.40
CA VAL A 366 9.24 17.11 5.82
C VAL A 366 7.82 17.46 5.39
N TYR A 367 7.06 18.17 6.21
CA TYR A 367 5.70 18.61 5.86
C TYR A 367 5.69 19.66 4.75
N GLU A 368 6.64 20.60 4.72
CA GLU A 368 6.80 21.56 3.64
C GLU A 368 7.15 20.86 2.30
N ARG A 369 7.97 19.83 2.35
CA ARG A 369 8.33 19.02 1.17
C ARG A 369 7.15 18.21 0.66
N LEU A 370 6.39 17.57 1.53
CA LEU A 370 5.14 16.87 1.17
C LEU A 370 4.07 17.85 0.69
N ALA A 371 3.91 19.00 1.35
CA ALA A 371 2.98 20.05 0.93
C ALA A 371 3.37 20.64 -0.42
N SER A 372 4.66 20.80 -0.72
CA SER A 372 5.18 21.25 -2.02
C SER A 372 4.89 20.24 -3.13
N ILE A 373 5.01 18.95 -2.87
CA ILE A 373 4.65 17.88 -3.82
C ILE A 373 3.16 17.92 -4.10
N ILE A 374 2.33 18.05 -3.07
CA ILE A 374 0.87 18.15 -3.18
C ILE A 374 0.44 19.40 -3.96
N ALA A 375 1.12 20.54 -3.73
CA ALA A 375 0.84 21.79 -4.44
C ALA A 375 1.21 21.71 -5.93
N MET A 376 2.36 21.14 -6.27
CA MET A 376 2.78 20.95 -7.66
C MET A 376 1.83 20.00 -8.43
N GLU A 377 1.28 18.98 -7.79
CA GLU A 377 0.29 18.09 -8.40
C GLU A 377 -1.06 18.77 -8.61
N SER A 378 -1.46 19.66 -7.69
CA SER A 378 -2.67 20.48 -7.83
C SER A 378 -2.57 21.47 -8.98
N GLU A 379 -1.40 22.07 -9.22
CA GLU A 379 -1.15 22.99 -10.33
C GLU A 379 -1.09 22.23 -11.67
N ASN A 380 -0.47 21.08 -11.75
CA ASN A 380 -0.45 20.25 -12.96
C ASN A 380 -1.83 19.74 -13.37
N SER A 381 -2.69 19.41 -12.41
CA SER A 381 -4.08 19.02 -12.72
C SER A 381 -4.93 20.18 -13.23
N SER A 382 -4.56 21.42 -12.95
CA SER A 382 -5.26 22.60 -13.48
C SER A 382 -4.84 23.00 -14.91
N LEU A 383 -3.64 22.55 -15.35
CA LEU A 383 -3.10 22.85 -16.69
C LEU A 383 -3.55 21.85 -17.77
N THR A 384 -4.22 20.76 -17.42
CA THR A 384 -4.68 19.72 -18.35
C THR A 384 -6.13 19.87 -18.80
N LYS A 385 -6.82 20.99 -18.48
CA LYS A 385 -8.12 21.28 -19.10
C LYS A 385 -7.92 21.81 -20.53
N PRO A 386 -8.49 21.17 -21.57
CA PRO A 386 -8.49 21.71 -22.90
C PRO A 386 -9.30 23.03 -22.92
N PRO A 387 -8.94 24.00 -23.78
CA PRO A 387 -9.74 25.21 -23.96
C PRO A 387 -11.11 24.85 -24.53
N GLU A 388 -12.16 25.47 -24.01
CA GLU A 388 -13.54 25.41 -24.51
C GLU A 388 -13.65 25.86 -25.97
#